data_5ed26aeaea65a9f4ee57fa2074bdbd18
#
_entry.id   5ed26aeaea65a9f4ee57fa2074bdbd18
#
_cell.length_a   1.000
_cell.length_b   1.000
_cell.length_c   1.000
_cell.angle_alpha   90.00
_cell.angle_beta   90.00
_cell.angle_gamma   90.00
#
_symmetry.space_group_name_H-M   'P 1'
#
loop_
_entity.id
_entity.type
_entity.pdbx_description
1 polymer ?
#
loop_
_entity_poly.entity_id
_entity_poly.type
_entity_poly.pdbx_seq_one_letter_code
_entity_poly.pdbx_strand_id
1 'polypeptide(L)'
;VMVSNLQVRNENLIGGSWRSSESGRTSAVLDPSTGTEIFSSAVSDAHDVDLAVTAAAEAFVSWSRTTPLERATALFKLADLIEARADDLIAVESLNAGKPVSATGDEISGTADCLRFFAGAARTMESQAAGEYMEGFTSMLRREPVGVIASITPWNYPLMMAAWKIGPALAAGCTVVLKPSDLTPMSSLLLAELTQEALPPGVFNLVCG
;
A
#
# COMPACT_ATOMS: atom_id res chain seq x y z
N VAL A 1 -22.59 12.61 -4.26
CA VAL A 1 -21.50 12.56 -3.27
C VAL A 1 -20.64 13.79 -3.52
N MET A 2 -20.62 14.74 -2.58
CA MET A 2 -19.81 15.94 -2.76
C MET A 2 -18.36 15.65 -2.34
N VAL A 3 -17.46 15.58 -3.31
CA VAL A 3 -15.99 15.49 -3.10
C VAL A 3 -15.38 16.90 -2.92
N SER A 4 -16.24 17.93 -2.81
CA SER A 4 -15.84 19.34 -2.89
C SER A 4 -14.88 19.85 -1.80
N ASN A 5 -14.58 19.04 -0.77
CA ASN A 5 -13.66 19.42 0.31
C ASN A 5 -12.54 18.41 0.53
N LEU A 6 -12.44 17.35 -0.28
CA LEU A 6 -11.39 16.34 -0.12
C LEU A 6 -10.15 16.78 -0.90
N GLN A 7 -9.07 17.04 -0.19
CA GLN A 7 -7.77 17.33 -0.81
C GLN A 7 -6.97 16.03 -0.91
N VAL A 8 -6.75 15.54 -2.13
CA VAL A 8 -5.81 14.46 -2.43
C VAL A 8 -4.48 15.08 -2.82
N ARG A 9 -3.37 14.60 -2.25
CA ARG A 9 -2.03 15.07 -2.61
C ARG A 9 -1.63 14.55 -3.99
N ASN A 10 -0.95 15.38 -4.78
CA ASN A 10 -0.43 14.99 -6.09
C ASN A 10 1.08 14.72 -6.08
N GLU A 11 1.59 14.24 -4.98
CA GLU A 11 3.01 14.02 -4.71
C GLU A 11 3.27 12.53 -4.46
N ASN A 12 4.51 12.11 -4.61
CA ASN A 12 4.99 10.79 -4.19
C ASN A 12 5.18 10.76 -2.67
N LEU A 13 4.90 9.62 -2.03
CA LEU A 13 5.29 9.37 -0.65
C LEU A 13 6.58 8.55 -0.64
N ILE A 14 7.69 9.14 -0.21
CA ILE A 14 9.01 8.49 -0.19
C ILE A 14 9.67 8.71 1.17
N GLY A 15 10.04 7.62 1.85
CA GLY A 15 10.70 7.69 3.14
C GLY A 15 9.87 8.36 4.24
N GLY A 16 8.53 8.32 4.12
CA GLY A 16 7.60 8.97 5.05
C GLY A 16 7.39 10.47 4.76
N SER A 17 7.91 11.01 3.66
CA SER A 17 7.77 12.41 3.27
C SER A 17 7.13 12.54 1.90
N TRP A 18 6.23 13.50 1.75
CA TRP A 18 5.66 13.86 0.46
C TRP A 18 6.67 14.66 -0.36
N ARG A 19 6.82 14.29 -1.63
CA ARG A 19 7.77 14.90 -2.56
C ARG A 19 7.16 15.02 -3.94
N SER A 20 7.31 16.19 -4.56
CA SER A 20 7.01 16.35 -5.97
C SER A 20 7.94 15.46 -6.80
N SER A 21 7.46 14.98 -7.96
CA SER A 21 8.31 14.26 -8.91
C SER A 21 9.48 15.15 -9.37
N GLU A 22 10.67 14.57 -9.48
CA GLU A 22 11.88 15.26 -9.96
C GLU A 22 11.68 15.86 -11.35
N SER A 23 10.92 15.16 -12.20
CA SER A 23 10.61 15.66 -13.55
C SER A 23 9.71 16.90 -13.57
N GLY A 24 8.99 17.21 -12.48
CA GLY A 24 7.95 18.23 -12.41
C GLY A 24 6.75 18.00 -13.33
N ARG A 25 6.69 16.85 -14.03
CA ARG A 25 5.60 16.52 -14.95
C ARG A 25 4.38 16.01 -14.19
N THR A 26 3.23 16.32 -14.74
CA THR A 26 1.94 15.78 -14.26
C THR A 26 1.13 15.19 -15.41
N SER A 27 0.20 14.32 -15.08
CA SER A 27 -0.75 13.70 -15.99
C SER A 27 -2.17 13.95 -15.50
N ALA A 28 -3.07 14.31 -16.41
CA ALA A 28 -4.48 14.50 -16.09
C ALA A 28 -5.13 13.15 -15.75
N VAL A 29 -5.86 13.11 -14.65
CA VAL A 29 -6.74 12.00 -14.25
C VAL A 29 -8.16 12.43 -14.55
N LEU A 30 -8.87 11.61 -15.31
CA LEU A 30 -10.20 11.94 -15.81
C LEU A 30 -11.29 11.22 -15.01
N ASP A 31 -12.43 11.88 -14.84
CA ASP A 31 -13.67 11.20 -14.48
C ASP A 31 -14.13 10.38 -15.71
N PRO A 32 -14.21 9.05 -15.62
CA PRO A 32 -14.58 8.21 -16.75
C PRO A 32 -16.05 8.38 -17.19
N SER A 33 -16.89 8.97 -16.35
CA SER A 33 -18.30 9.22 -16.67
C SER A 33 -18.53 10.50 -17.48
N THR A 34 -17.68 11.50 -17.30
CA THR A 34 -17.82 12.83 -17.95
C THR A 34 -16.69 13.15 -18.93
N GLY A 35 -15.54 12.48 -18.80
CA GLY A 35 -14.32 12.80 -19.53
C GLY A 35 -13.62 14.09 -19.05
N THR A 36 -14.05 14.69 -17.95
CA THR A 36 -13.45 15.91 -17.40
C THR A 36 -12.27 15.58 -16.50
N GLU A 37 -11.27 16.45 -16.48
CA GLU A 37 -10.16 16.33 -15.53
C GLU A 37 -10.64 16.58 -14.10
N ILE A 38 -10.33 15.65 -13.19
CA ILE A 38 -10.67 15.71 -11.77
C ILE A 38 -9.45 15.84 -10.86
N PHE A 39 -8.28 15.49 -11.37
CA PHE A 39 -7.03 15.51 -10.61
C PHE A 39 -5.84 15.57 -11.57
N SER A 40 -4.73 16.12 -11.08
CA SER A 40 -3.46 16.13 -11.82
C SER A 40 -2.43 15.34 -11.03
N SER A 41 -2.09 14.14 -11.49
CA SER A 41 -1.17 13.22 -10.80
C SER A 41 0.28 13.50 -11.18
N ALA A 42 1.21 13.38 -10.24
CA ALA A 42 2.63 13.40 -10.54
C ALA A 42 3.03 12.28 -11.51
N VAL A 43 4.00 12.56 -12.38
CA VAL A 43 4.63 11.56 -13.26
C VAL A 43 6.08 11.40 -12.84
N SER A 44 6.36 10.31 -12.15
CA SER A 44 7.70 9.98 -11.66
C SER A 44 8.62 9.52 -12.78
N ASP A 45 9.90 9.62 -12.54
CA ASP A 45 10.95 9.08 -13.40
C ASP A 45 11.81 8.03 -12.64
N ALA A 46 12.88 7.58 -13.28
CA ALA A 46 13.77 6.58 -12.69
C ALA A 46 14.41 7.05 -11.38
N HIS A 47 14.68 8.34 -11.23
CA HIS A 47 15.27 8.90 -10.01
C HIS A 47 14.30 8.82 -8.83
N ASP A 48 13.01 9.14 -9.04
CA ASP A 48 11.98 9.02 -8.00
C ASP A 48 11.84 7.57 -7.53
N VAL A 49 11.88 6.62 -8.48
CA VAL A 49 11.84 5.18 -8.19
C VAL A 49 13.06 4.74 -7.39
N ASP A 50 14.26 5.17 -7.75
CA ASP A 50 15.49 4.86 -7.04
C ASP A 50 15.47 5.41 -5.60
N LEU A 51 14.95 6.62 -5.40
CA LEU A 51 14.76 7.19 -4.07
C LEU A 51 13.77 6.35 -3.23
N ALA A 52 12.65 5.92 -3.83
CA ALA A 52 11.65 5.12 -3.14
C ALA A 52 12.18 3.73 -2.77
N VAL A 53 12.92 3.08 -3.68
CA VAL A 53 13.55 1.78 -3.42
C VAL A 53 14.64 1.89 -2.35
N THR A 54 15.45 2.96 -2.39
CA THR A 54 16.47 3.22 -1.38
C THR A 54 15.85 3.40 0.00
N ALA A 55 14.83 4.25 0.12
CA ALA A 55 14.12 4.46 1.38
C ALA A 55 13.47 3.16 1.91
N ALA A 56 12.91 2.35 1.01
CA ALA A 56 12.34 1.05 1.36
C ALA A 56 13.42 0.07 1.85
N ALA A 57 14.60 0.05 1.21
CA ALA A 57 15.73 -0.80 1.60
C ALA A 57 16.30 -0.40 2.97
N GLU A 58 16.41 0.89 3.24
CA GLU A 58 16.84 1.39 4.55
C GLU A 58 15.85 1.01 5.65
N ALA A 59 14.55 1.19 5.43
CA ALA A 59 13.49 0.81 6.37
C ALA A 59 13.40 -0.71 6.59
N PHE A 60 13.73 -1.51 5.57
CA PHE A 60 13.73 -2.96 5.65
C PHE A 60 14.63 -3.48 6.77
N VAL A 61 15.76 -2.84 7.04
CA VAL A 61 16.73 -3.27 8.08
C VAL A 61 16.08 -3.39 9.45
N SER A 62 15.17 -2.47 9.79
CA SER A 62 14.44 -2.48 11.06
C SER A 62 13.13 -3.26 10.96
N TRP A 63 12.33 -3.04 9.90
CA TRP A 63 11.02 -3.66 9.72
C TRP A 63 11.09 -5.19 9.64
N SER A 64 12.08 -5.74 8.93
CA SER A 64 12.27 -7.20 8.81
C SER A 64 12.54 -7.91 10.15
N ARG A 65 12.99 -7.17 11.16
CA ARG A 65 13.30 -7.69 12.50
C ARG A 65 12.14 -7.54 13.48
N THR A 66 11.05 -6.86 13.08
CA THR A 66 9.86 -6.74 13.93
C THR A 66 9.22 -8.10 14.14
N THR A 67 8.58 -8.24 15.28
CA THR A 67 7.83 -9.46 15.61
C THR A 67 6.54 -9.56 14.79
N PRO A 68 5.99 -10.76 14.60
CA PRO A 68 4.66 -10.92 14.00
C PRO A 68 3.56 -10.10 14.69
N LEU A 69 3.67 -9.89 16.01
CA LEU A 69 2.72 -9.05 16.75
C LEU A 69 2.79 -7.59 16.34
N GLU A 70 3.99 -7.01 16.22
CA GLU A 70 4.18 -5.62 15.82
C GLU A 70 3.63 -5.38 14.42
N ARG A 71 3.91 -6.28 13.48
CA ARG A 71 3.38 -6.20 12.11
C ARG A 71 1.86 -6.35 12.06
N ALA A 72 1.30 -7.30 12.82
CA ALA A 72 -0.14 -7.46 12.94
C ALA A 72 -0.81 -6.21 13.51
N THR A 73 -0.23 -5.60 14.55
CA THR A 73 -0.75 -4.37 15.16
C THR A 73 -0.78 -3.22 14.17
N ALA A 74 0.28 -3.06 13.37
CA ALA A 74 0.33 -2.03 12.34
C ALA A 74 -0.73 -2.24 11.23
N LEU A 75 -0.94 -3.48 10.80
CA LEU A 75 -1.97 -3.82 9.80
C LEU A 75 -3.39 -3.65 10.33
N PHE A 76 -3.66 -4.03 11.60
CA PHE A 76 -4.96 -3.74 12.24
C PHE A 76 -5.22 -2.23 12.31
N LYS A 77 -4.21 -1.45 12.74
CA LYS A 77 -4.32 0.00 12.77
C LYS A 77 -4.62 0.59 11.39
N LEU A 78 -3.95 0.10 10.33
CA LEU A 78 -4.22 0.56 8.96
C LEU A 78 -5.64 0.22 8.51
N ALA A 79 -6.14 -0.97 8.84
CA ALA A 79 -7.52 -1.36 8.55
C ALA A 79 -8.54 -0.46 9.26
N ASP A 80 -8.30 -0.14 10.54
CA ASP A 80 -9.17 0.76 11.31
C ASP A 80 -9.16 2.19 10.74
N LEU A 81 -8.01 2.69 10.28
CA LEU A 81 -7.90 3.99 9.61
C LEU A 81 -8.65 4.02 8.27
N ILE A 82 -8.61 2.94 7.50
CA ILE A 82 -9.38 2.80 6.25
C ILE A 82 -10.88 2.87 6.55
N GLU A 83 -11.37 2.15 7.56
CA GLU A 83 -12.78 2.21 7.95
C GLU A 83 -13.18 3.59 8.48
N ALA A 84 -12.33 4.23 9.27
CA ALA A 84 -12.56 5.58 9.77
C ALA A 84 -12.65 6.64 8.64
N ARG A 85 -12.03 6.38 7.50
CA ARG A 85 -12.06 7.24 6.30
C ARG A 85 -12.87 6.63 5.15
N ALA A 86 -13.80 5.69 5.46
CA ALA A 86 -14.55 4.96 4.45
C ALA A 86 -15.32 5.88 3.50
N ASP A 87 -16.02 6.88 4.00
CA ASP A 87 -16.81 7.81 3.17
C ASP A 87 -15.94 8.56 2.15
N ASP A 88 -14.75 9.01 2.55
CA ASP A 88 -13.80 9.69 1.67
C ASP A 88 -13.27 8.73 0.61
N LEU A 89 -12.88 7.52 1.01
CA LEU A 89 -12.36 6.49 0.11
C LEU A 89 -13.42 6.03 -0.90
N ILE A 90 -14.66 5.81 -0.44
CA ILE A 90 -15.80 5.47 -1.30
C ILE A 90 -16.02 6.56 -2.34
N ALA A 91 -16.04 7.82 -1.92
CA ALA A 91 -16.26 8.95 -2.81
C ALA A 91 -15.18 9.06 -3.88
N VAL A 92 -13.91 8.95 -3.48
CA VAL A 92 -12.76 9.02 -4.40
C VAL A 92 -12.72 7.83 -5.34
N GLU A 93 -12.92 6.61 -4.83
CA GLU A 93 -12.90 5.40 -5.65
C GLU A 93 -14.04 5.42 -6.68
N SER A 94 -15.25 5.83 -6.26
CA SER A 94 -16.39 5.98 -7.17
C SER A 94 -16.13 7.02 -8.25
N LEU A 95 -15.61 8.19 -7.90
CA LEU A 95 -15.32 9.26 -8.85
C LEU A 95 -14.20 8.87 -9.82
N ASN A 96 -13.10 8.32 -9.30
CA ASN A 96 -11.90 8.07 -10.09
C ASN A 96 -12.00 6.79 -10.94
N ALA A 97 -12.62 5.72 -10.43
CA ALA A 97 -12.81 4.47 -11.17
C ALA A 97 -14.16 4.37 -11.91
N GLY A 98 -15.06 5.32 -11.73
CA GLY A 98 -16.39 5.34 -12.37
C GLY A 98 -17.35 4.27 -11.88
N LYS A 99 -17.17 3.79 -10.66
CA LYS A 99 -18.00 2.73 -10.08
C LYS A 99 -19.21 3.29 -9.32
N PRO A 100 -20.33 2.53 -9.24
CA PRO A 100 -21.43 2.87 -8.34
C PRO A 100 -20.97 2.93 -6.89
N VAL A 101 -21.44 3.91 -6.13
CA VAL A 101 -21.13 4.09 -4.69
C VAL A 101 -21.44 2.83 -3.87
N SER A 102 -22.53 2.11 -4.23
CA SER A 102 -22.88 0.85 -3.56
C SER A 102 -21.80 -0.23 -3.71
N ALA A 103 -21.19 -0.34 -4.88
CA ALA A 103 -20.12 -1.31 -5.13
C ALA A 103 -18.81 -0.91 -4.43
N THR A 104 -18.49 0.40 -4.43
CA THR A 104 -17.27 0.88 -3.75
C THR A 104 -17.34 0.72 -2.23
N GLY A 105 -18.52 0.80 -1.63
CA GLY A 105 -18.71 0.53 -0.20
C GLY A 105 -18.26 -0.88 0.21
N ASP A 106 -18.68 -1.89 -0.56
CA ASP A 106 -18.27 -3.27 -0.33
C ASP A 106 -16.75 -3.47 -0.56
N GLU A 107 -16.17 -2.78 -1.54
CA GLU A 107 -14.74 -2.84 -1.82
C GLU A 107 -13.89 -2.23 -0.71
N ILE A 108 -14.30 -1.10 -0.12
CA ILE A 108 -13.58 -0.47 1.00
C ILE A 108 -13.64 -1.37 2.24
N SER A 109 -14.81 -1.93 2.54
CA SER A 109 -14.98 -2.91 3.63
C SER A 109 -14.10 -4.15 3.40
N GLY A 110 -14.12 -4.72 2.19
CA GLY A 110 -13.27 -5.86 1.82
C GLY A 110 -11.77 -5.54 1.86
N THR A 111 -11.39 -4.29 1.61
CA THR A 111 -10.00 -3.81 1.72
C THR A 111 -9.52 -3.85 3.17
N ALA A 112 -10.32 -3.35 4.11
CA ALA A 112 -10.00 -3.40 5.53
C ALA A 112 -9.96 -4.85 6.07
N ASP A 113 -10.94 -5.68 5.67
CA ASP A 113 -10.98 -7.10 6.03
C ASP A 113 -9.74 -7.86 5.54
N CYS A 114 -9.32 -7.61 4.31
CA CYS A 114 -8.10 -8.20 3.75
C CYS A 114 -6.86 -7.89 4.60
N LEU A 115 -6.68 -6.65 5.04
CA LEU A 115 -5.58 -6.28 5.92
C LEU A 115 -5.67 -6.98 7.28
N ARG A 116 -6.87 -7.11 7.84
CA ARG A 116 -7.11 -7.86 9.09
C ARG A 116 -6.80 -9.35 8.93
N PHE A 117 -7.16 -9.93 7.78
CA PHE A 117 -6.80 -11.32 7.45
C PHE A 117 -5.28 -11.51 7.49
N PHE A 118 -4.50 -10.67 6.82
CA PHE A 118 -3.05 -10.77 6.80
C PHE A 118 -2.41 -10.40 8.15
N ALA A 119 -3.01 -9.53 8.94
CA ALA A 119 -2.60 -9.27 10.32
C ALA A 119 -2.70 -10.55 11.18
N GLY A 120 -3.80 -11.28 11.06
CA GLY A 120 -3.97 -12.59 11.70
C GLY A 120 -2.98 -13.64 11.16
N ALA A 121 -2.84 -13.72 9.84
CA ALA A 121 -1.93 -14.66 9.17
C ALA A 121 -0.46 -14.45 9.56
N ALA A 122 -0.03 -13.20 9.79
CA ALA A 122 1.33 -12.91 10.27
C ALA A 122 1.67 -13.66 11.56
N ARG A 123 0.69 -13.87 12.44
CA ARG A 123 0.86 -14.52 13.75
C ARG A 123 0.76 -16.03 13.71
N THR A 124 0.23 -16.60 12.64
CA THR A 124 0.00 -18.03 12.47
C THR A 124 0.88 -18.64 11.39
N MET A 125 1.82 -17.89 10.84
CA MET A 125 2.73 -18.39 9.81
C MET A 125 3.63 -19.48 10.38
N GLU A 126 3.40 -20.71 9.92
CA GLU A 126 4.12 -21.89 10.39
C GLU A 126 5.48 -22.03 9.72
N SER A 127 6.42 -22.62 10.46
CA SER A 127 7.71 -23.09 9.99
C SER A 127 7.86 -24.56 10.31
N GLN A 128 8.48 -25.33 9.43
CA GLN A 128 8.75 -26.73 9.71
C GLN A 128 9.90 -26.85 10.71
N ALA A 129 9.61 -27.53 11.82
CA ALA A 129 10.60 -27.78 12.85
C ALA A 129 11.47 -29.00 12.52
N ALA A 130 12.53 -29.07 13.21
CA ALA A 130 13.69 -29.88 13.20
C ALA A 130 13.53 -31.36 12.86
N GLY A 131 14.40 -31.82 11.96
CA GLY A 131 14.68 -33.23 11.74
C GLY A 131 16.19 -33.45 11.67
N GLU A 132 16.64 -34.63 12.05
CA GLU A 132 18.00 -35.08 11.84
C GLU A 132 18.09 -35.80 10.49
N TYR A 133 18.43 -35.04 9.45
CA TYR A 133 18.63 -35.61 8.09
C TYR A 133 20.09 -36.02 7.83
N MET A 134 20.97 -35.66 8.75
CA MET A 134 22.40 -36.02 8.73
C MET A 134 22.84 -36.21 10.19
N GLU A 135 23.66 -37.25 10.44
CA GLU A 135 24.17 -37.56 11.79
C GLU A 135 24.88 -36.35 12.43
N GLY A 136 24.44 -35.97 13.63
CA GLY A 136 25.00 -34.85 14.40
C GLY A 136 24.51 -33.45 13.97
N PHE A 137 23.53 -33.34 13.03
CA PHE A 137 22.98 -32.07 12.58
C PHE A 137 21.46 -32.01 12.75
N THR A 138 20.99 -30.92 13.36
CA THR A 138 19.57 -30.58 13.40
C THR A 138 19.24 -29.58 12.31
N SER A 139 18.28 -29.88 11.43
CA SER A 139 17.81 -29.01 10.36
C SER A 139 16.49 -28.35 10.73
N MET A 140 16.34 -27.07 10.43
CA MET A 140 15.08 -26.34 10.59
C MET A 140 14.84 -25.45 9.38
N LEU A 141 13.57 -25.25 9.02
CA LEU A 141 13.16 -24.24 8.04
C LEU A 141 12.77 -22.95 8.76
N ARG A 142 13.35 -21.86 8.34
CA ARG A 142 12.98 -20.51 8.78
C ARG A 142 12.49 -19.72 7.58
N ARG A 143 11.30 -19.09 7.71
CA ARG A 143 10.80 -18.16 6.71
C ARG A 143 11.29 -16.75 7.04
N GLU A 144 11.88 -16.10 6.06
CA GLU A 144 12.42 -14.75 6.18
C GLU A 144 11.83 -13.84 5.11
N PRO A 145 11.65 -12.52 5.39
CA PRO A 145 11.20 -11.56 4.38
C PRO A 145 12.24 -11.45 3.26
N VAL A 146 11.77 -11.35 2.02
CA VAL A 146 12.65 -11.34 0.84
C VAL A 146 13.27 -9.98 0.54
N GLY A 147 12.76 -8.87 1.15
CA GLY A 147 13.29 -7.54 0.91
C GLY A 147 12.23 -6.50 0.54
N VAL A 148 12.54 -5.67 -0.44
CA VAL A 148 11.67 -4.65 -1.00
C VAL A 148 10.75 -5.26 -2.05
N ILE A 149 9.44 -5.01 -1.95
CA ILE A 149 8.43 -5.48 -2.89
C ILE A 149 7.96 -4.31 -3.77
N ALA A 150 8.13 -4.43 -5.07
CA ALA A 150 7.48 -3.56 -6.04
C ALA A 150 6.04 -4.04 -6.27
N SER A 151 5.07 -3.19 -5.96
CA SER A 151 3.64 -3.46 -6.14
C SER A 151 3.09 -2.57 -7.25
N ILE A 152 2.73 -3.16 -8.39
CA ILE A 152 2.08 -2.46 -9.50
C ILE A 152 0.61 -2.87 -9.51
N THR A 153 -0.31 -1.90 -9.42
CA THR A 153 -1.75 -2.18 -9.30
C THR A 153 -2.54 -1.72 -10.53
N PRO A 154 -3.59 -2.48 -10.91
CA PRO A 154 -4.46 -2.13 -12.02
C PRO A 154 -5.46 -1.03 -11.63
N TRP A 155 -6.22 -0.58 -12.65
CA TRP A 155 -7.20 0.50 -12.53
C TRP A 155 -8.59 0.05 -12.06
N ASN A 156 -8.91 -1.24 -12.16
CA ASN A 156 -10.29 -1.71 -11.98
C ASN A 156 -10.73 -1.92 -10.51
N TYR A 157 -9.78 -2.17 -9.61
CA TYR A 157 -9.97 -2.26 -8.15
C TYR A 157 -8.79 -1.58 -7.44
N PRO A 158 -8.62 -0.26 -7.61
CA PRO A 158 -7.38 0.44 -7.24
C PRO A 158 -6.95 0.19 -5.79
N LEU A 159 -7.81 0.50 -4.82
CA LEU A 159 -7.50 0.38 -3.40
C LEU A 159 -7.42 -1.08 -2.95
N MET A 160 -8.39 -1.91 -3.36
CA MET A 160 -8.43 -3.31 -2.96
C MET A 160 -7.22 -4.07 -3.48
N MET A 161 -6.81 -3.85 -4.73
CA MET A 161 -5.62 -4.49 -5.30
C MET A 161 -4.32 -3.99 -4.66
N ALA A 162 -4.29 -2.75 -4.18
CA ALA A 162 -3.18 -2.28 -3.37
C ALA A 162 -3.11 -3.06 -2.05
N ALA A 163 -4.22 -3.19 -1.31
CA ALA A 163 -4.27 -3.93 -0.06
C ALA A 163 -3.91 -5.42 -0.23
N TRP A 164 -4.35 -6.07 -1.30
CA TRP A 164 -4.02 -7.47 -1.59
C TRP A 164 -2.52 -7.72 -1.83
N LYS A 165 -1.78 -6.68 -2.22
CA LYS A 165 -0.33 -6.75 -2.42
C LYS A 165 0.46 -6.30 -1.19
N ILE A 166 0.05 -5.18 -0.57
CA ILE A 166 0.79 -4.64 0.58
C ILE A 166 0.53 -5.45 1.85
N GLY A 167 -0.69 -5.97 2.04
CA GLY A 167 -1.05 -6.75 3.22
C GLY A 167 -0.11 -7.93 3.47
N PRO A 168 0.00 -8.91 2.54
CA PRO A 168 0.91 -10.04 2.71
C PRO A 168 2.39 -9.62 2.76
N ALA A 169 2.80 -8.61 1.98
CA ALA A 169 4.19 -8.14 1.98
C ALA A 169 4.60 -7.58 3.35
N LEU A 170 3.79 -6.68 3.92
CA LEU A 170 4.04 -6.09 5.23
C LEU A 170 3.93 -7.12 6.36
N ALA A 171 2.95 -8.03 6.28
CA ALA A 171 2.78 -9.15 7.22
C ALA A 171 4.01 -10.05 7.28
N ALA A 172 4.62 -10.32 6.11
CA ALA A 172 5.83 -11.11 6.01
C ALA A 172 7.10 -10.37 6.49
N GLY A 173 7.05 -9.05 6.72
CA GLY A 173 8.19 -8.23 7.12
C GLY A 173 8.96 -7.59 5.96
N CYS A 174 8.38 -7.60 4.76
CA CYS A 174 8.90 -6.88 3.60
C CYS A 174 8.50 -5.40 3.64
N THR A 175 9.26 -4.54 2.98
CA THR A 175 8.88 -3.16 2.69
C THR A 175 8.33 -3.04 1.27
N VAL A 176 7.60 -1.95 0.98
CA VAL A 176 6.84 -1.83 -0.26
C VAL A 176 7.09 -0.50 -0.96
N VAL A 177 7.23 -0.57 -2.28
CA VAL A 177 7.06 0.56 -3.19
C VAL A 177 5.83 0.27 -4.06
N LEU A 178 4.76 1.04 -3.85
CA LEU A 178 3.51 0.93 -4.61
C LEU A 178 3.52 1.88 -5.79
N LYS A 179 3.22 1.37 -6.99
CA LYS A 179 2.88 2.16 -8.17
C LYS A 179 1.41 1.90 -8.55
N PRO A 180 0.51 2.83 -8.28
CA PRO A 180 -0.88 2.72 -8.74
C PRO A 180 -0.97 2.88 -10.27
N SER A 181 -2.11 2.50 -10.83
CA SER A 181 -2.42 2.83 -12.22
C SER A 181 -2.50 4.34 -12.39
N ASP A 182 -1.98 4.85 -13.51
CA ASP A 182 -2.02 6.26 -13.88
C ASP A 182 -3.46 6.77 -14.05
N LEU A 183 -4.39 5.87 -14.37
CA LEU A 183 -5.82 6.20 -14.51
C LEU A 183 -6.54 6.39 -13.17
N THR A 184 -6.09 5.69 -12.12
CA THR A 184 -6.80 5.64 -10.84
C THR A 184 -5.87 5.75 -9.62
N PRO A 185 -5.06 6.81 -9.49
CA PRO A 185 -4.10 6.95 -8.41
C PRO A 185 -4.70 7.46 -7.10
N MET A 186 -5.88 8.10 -7.14
CA MET A 186 -6.36 8.94 -6.04
C MET A 186 -6.61 8.18 -4.74
N SER A 187 -7.23 7.00 -4.77
CA SER A 187 -7.45 6.20 -3.56
C SER A 187 -6.16 5.63 -2.98
N SER A 188 -5.18 5.32 -3.84
CA SER A 188 -3.84 4.89 -3.40
C SER A 188 -3.06 6.03 -2.73
N LEU A 189 -3.25 7.28 -3.17
CA LEU A 189 -2.66 8.46 -2.51
C LEU A 189 -3.28 8.71 -1.13
N LEU A 190 -4.60 8.52 -0.97
CA LEU A 190 -5.24 8.53 0.35
C LEU A 190 -4.75 7.38 1.23
N LEU A 191 -4.59 6.17 0.68
CA LEU A 191 -3.99 5.06 1.41
C LEU A 191 -2.59 5.41 1.90
N ALA A 192 -1.77 6.06 1.07
CA ALA A 192 -0.43 6.49 1.44
C ALA A 192 -0.43 7.47 2.62
N GLU A 193 -1.41 8.37 2.70
CA GLU A 193 -1.61 9.23 3.87
C GLU A 193 -1.89 8.41 5.14
N LEU A 194 -2.79 7.42 5.07
CA LEU A 194 -3.12 6.55 6.20
C LEU A 194 -1.94 5.68 6.65
N THR A 195 -1.09 5.26 5.71
CA THR A 195 0.10 4.46 6.05
C THR A 195 1.10 5.24 6.91
N GLN A 196 1.18 6.56 6.79
CA GLN A 196 2.06 7.39 7.64
C GLN A 196 1.70 7.34 9.13
N GLU A 197 0.41 7.09 9.44
CA GLU A 197 -0.03 6.93 10.83
C GLU A 197 0.17 5.51 11.37
N ALA A 198 0.15 4.50 10.49
CA ALA A 198 0.17 3.09 10.88
C ALA A 198 1.56 2.45 10.82
N LEU A 199 2.45 2.95 9.98
CA LEU A 199 3.73 2.33 9.65
C LEU A 199 4.90 3.29 9.90
N PRO A 200 6.07 2.77 10.24
CA PRO A 200 7.31 3.57 10.28
C PRO A 200 7.65 4.15 8.90
N PRO A 201 8.31 5.32 8.85
CA PRO A 201 8.76 5.94 7.61
C PRO A 201 9.56 4.96 6.72
N GLY A 202 9.29 4.97 5.42
CA GLY A 202 9.99 4.14 4.44
C GLY A 202 9.51 2.69 4.33
N VAL A 203 8.72 2.18 5.29
CA VAL A 203 8.15 0.82 5.22
C VAL A 203 7.15 0.71 4.07
N PHE A 204 6.38 1.76 3.82
CA PHE A 204 5.55 1.93 2.65
C PHE A 204 5.97 3.19 1.90
N ASN A 205 6.10 3.08 0.57
CA ASN A 205 6.38 4.18 -0.33
C ASN A 205 5.41 4.10 -1.51
N LEU A 206 5.09 5.25 -2.12
CA LEU A 206 4.23 5.34 -3.29
C LEU A 206 4.87 6.26 -4.33
N VAL A 207 4.91 5.80 -5.58
CA VAL A 207 5.31 6.59 -6.73
C VAL A 207 4.22 6.55 -7.79
N CYS A 208 3.81 7.72 -8.31
CA CYS A 208 2.85 7.87 -9.40
C CYS A 208 3.57 7.98 -10.74
N GLY A 209 2.90 7.58 -11.85
CA GLY A 209 3.46 7.73 -13.20
C GLY A 209 3.64 6.46 -13.97
#